data_1dc2d30d99fd6d39e2fb508326d481cc
#
_entry.id   1dc2d30d99fd6d39e2fb508326d481cc
#
_cell.length_a   1.000
_cell.length_b   1.000
_cell.length_c   1.000
_cell.angle_alpha   90.00
_cell.angle_beta   90.00
_cell.angle_gamma   90.00
#
_symmetry.space_group_name_H-M   'P 1'
#
loop_
_entity.id
_entity.type
_entity.pdbx_description
1 polymer ?
#
loop_
_entity_poly.entity_id
_entity_poly.type
_entity_poly.pdbx_seq_one_letter_code
_entity_poly.pdbx_strand_id
1 'polypeptide(L)'
;YELHTFIFWICVIIFVGVFGVMFYSLFKHRKSVGHQAEQFHENTVVEIVWTVVPFLILFFMAYPATKTILAMKDTTASELTIKVTGYQWKWNYDYLQDGFGFYSNLATPLAQIENREPKGEHYLLEVDNPMVVPVDTKVRVLITAGDVLHAWWVPAFGVKQDAIPGFVRDSWFRAEKVGTFRGQCAELCGKEHGFMPVVVEVKSKEDYAKWAAEQKAKVASAAEDPSKVWDEKALAERGEKVFATNCAACHQATGKGVAGAFPALDGSKLVRGPAADQIALVLNGKPNTAMTSFKQLSDTDLAAVVTFTRNAWGNATGE
;
A
#
# COMPACT_ATOMS: atom_id res chain seq x y z
N TYR A 1 14.81 -16.39 1.26
CA TYR A 1 15.06 -17.28 2.42
C TYR A 1 16.50 -17.75 2.49
N GLU A 2 17.08 -18.29 1.39
CA GLU A 2 18.44 -18.83 1.38
C GLU A 2 19.50 -17.83 1.85
N LEU A 3 19.51 -16.61 1.29
CA LEU A 3 20.43 -15.55 1.71
C LEU A 3 20.24 -15.18 3.18
N HIS A 4 19.00 -15.05 3.66
CA HIS A 4 18.70 -14.76 5.07
C HIS A 4 19.23 -15.88 5.98
N THR A 5 18.97 -17.14 5.64
CA THR A 5 19.44 -18.29 6.41
C THR A 5 20.96 -18.37 6.44
N PHE A 6 21.63 -18.10 5.32
CA PHE A 6 23.08 -18.05 5.24
C PHE A 6 23.67 -16.96 6.16
N ILE A 7 23.15 -15.73 6.09
CA ILE A 7 23.58 -14.63 6.95
C ILE A 7 23.28 -14.93 8.42
N PHE A 8 22.11 -15.50 8.72
CA PHE A 8 21.73 -15.87 10.08
C PHE A 8 22.74 -16.83 10.72
N TRP A 9 23.16 -17.87 10.01
CA TRP A 9 24.15 -18.80 10.53
C TRP A 9 25.53 -18.19 10.74
N ILE A 10 25.96 -17.26 9.87
CA ILE A 10 27.19 -16.48 10.11
C ILE A 10 27.06 -15.69 11.41
N CYS A 11 25.94 -15.00 11.63
CA CYS A 11 25.68 -14.26 12.87
C CYS A 11 25.68 -15.17 14.11
N VAL A 12 25.08 -16.37 14.03
CA VAL A 12 25.09 -17.36 15.12
C VAL A 12 26.50 -17.81 15.44
N ILE A 13 27.32 -18.12 14.43
CA ILE A 13 28.72 -18.53 14.64
C ILE A 13 29.53 -17.43 15.33
N ILE A 14 29.40 -16.19 14.85
CA ILE A 14 30.06 -15.03 15.46
C ILE A 14 29.58 -14.84 16.90
N PHE A 15 28.27 -14.89 17.13
CA PHE A 15 27.68 -14.76 18.47
C PHE A 15 28.23 -15.80 19.43
N VAL A 16 28.18 -17.07 19.06
CA VAL A 16 28.67 -18.17 19.89
C VAL A 16 30.18 -18.02 20.18
N GLY A 17 30.98 -17.66 19.16
CA GLY A 17 32.41 -17.43 19.32
C GLY A 17 32.71 -16.29 20.27
N VAL A 18 32.12 -15.11 20.08
CA VAL A 18 32.39 -13.92 20.89
C VAL A 18 31.90 -14.12 22.33
N PHE A 19 30.63 -14.55 22.48
CA PHE A 19 30.10 -14.78 23.84
C PHE A 19 30.76 -15.96 24.53
N GLY A 20 31.18 -16.99 23.82
CA GLY A 20 31.95 -18.10 24.36
C GLY A 20 33.27 -17.63 24.98
N VAL A 21 34.05 -16.84 24.23
CA VAL A 21 35.30 -16.24 24.76
C VAL A 21 35.03 -15.29 25.92
N MET A 22 33.97 -14.47 25.81
CA MET A 22 33.59 -13.54 26.89
C MET A 22 33.22 -14.30 28.16
N PHE A 23 32.36 -15.31 28.13
CA PHE A 23 31.98 -16.09 29.30
C PHE A 23 33.15 -16.91 29.84
N TYR A 24 33.97 -17.51 28.97
CA TYR A 24 35.19 -18.14 29.41
C TYR A 24 36.08 -17.19 30.24
N SER A 25 36.30 -15.95 29.76
CA SER A 25 37.07 -14.93 30.41
C SER A 25 36.44 -14.53 31.77
N LEU A 26 35.11 -14.33 31.79
CA LEU A 26 34.39 -14.00 33.04
C LEU A 26 34.52 -15.08 34.11
N PHE A 27 34.48 -16.35 33.74
CA PHE A 27 34.61 -17.46 34.70
C PHE A 27 36.07 -17.74 35.06
N LYS A 28 36.98 -17.77 34.10
CA LYS A 28 38.37 -18.15 34.31
C LYS A 28 39.19 -17.04 34.94
N HIS A 29 38.95 -15.78 34.57
CA HIS A 29 39.78 -14.65 35.00
C HIS A 29 39.08 -13.77 36.06
N ARG A 30 38.06 -14.27 36.75
CA ARG A 30 37.36 -13.53 37.80
C ARG A 30 38.28 -13.28 38.99
N LYS A 31 38.17 -12.15 39.67
CA LYS A 31 38.97 -11.72 40.83
C LYS A 31 38.98 -12.76 41.96
N SER A 32 37.87 -13.47 42.17
CA SER A 32 37.72 -14.49 43.22
C SER A 32 38.63 -15.72 43.07
N VAL A 33 39.17 -15.97 41.89
CA VAL A 33 40.17 -17.05 41.67
C VAL A 33 41.62 -16.57 41.71
N GLY A 34 41.87 -15.32 42.15
CA GLY A 34 43.20 -14.76 42.29
C GLY A 34 43.95 -14.43 41.01
N HIS A 35 43.25 -14.40 39.89
CA HIS A 35 43.86 -14.10 38.60
C HIS A 35 44.35 -12.65 38.54
N GLN A 36 45.64 -12.45 38.20
CA GLN A 36 46.21 -11.14 37.93
C GLN A 36 46.11 -10.82 36.42
N ALA A 37 45.63 -9.63 36.10
CA ALA A 37 45.52 -9.19 34.72
C ALA A 37 46.91 -8.95 34.12
N GLU A 38 47.11 -9.49 32.90
CA GLU A 38 48.35 -9.18 32.14
C GLU A 38 48.29 -7.74 31.62
N GLN A 39 49.43 -7.05 31.71
CA GLN A 39 49.56 -5.67 31.29
C GLN A 39 50.14 -5.59 29.85
N PHE A 40 49.36 -6.02 28.86
CA PHE A 40 49.74 -5.84 27.46
C PHE A 40 49.03 -4.58 26.87
N HIS A 41 49.69 -3.87 25.98
CA HIS A 41 49.17 -2.67 25.39
C HIS A 41 48.78 -2.87 23.90
N GLU A 42 49.41 -3.81 23.21
CA GLU A 42 49.17 -4.11 21.80
C GLU A 42 49.45 -5.59 21.49
N ASN A 43 48.83 -6.08 20.43
CA ASN A 43 49.16 -7.37 19.85
C ASN A 43 48.83 -7.33 18.36
N THR A 44 49.83 -7.01 17.55
CA THR A 44 49.69 -6.83 16.08
C THR A 44 49.07 -8.03 15.39
N VAL A 45 49.31 -9.26 15.85
CA VAL A 45 48.71 -10.47 15.25
C VAL A 45 47.21 -10.49 15.48
N VAL A 46 46.77 -10.23 16.71
CA VAL A 46 45.34 -10.17 17.06
C VAL A 46 44.65 -9.05 16.29
N GLU A 47 45.30 -7.87 16.17
CA GLU A 47 44.78 -6.74 15.43
C GLU A 47 44.56 -7.03 13.94
N ILE A 48 45.57 -7.67 13.32
CA ILE A 48 45.45 -8.14 11.92
C ILE A 48 44.30 -9.16 11.79
N VAL A 49 44.17 -10.13 12.68
CA VAL A 49 43.17 -11.17 12.63
C VAL A 49 41.76 -10.56 12.76
N TRP A 50 41.51 -9.68 13.74
CA TRP A 50 40.18 -9.10 13.90
C TRP A 50 39.82 -8.07 12.84
N THR A 51 40.77 -7.61 12.03
CA THR A 51 40.53 -6.76 10.87
C THR A 51 40.28 -7.61 9.61
N VAL A 52 41.15 -8.60 9.36
CA VAL A 52 41.09 -9.41 8.14
C VAL A 52 39.90 -10.37 8.11
N VAL A 53 39.64 -11.03 9.26
CA VAL A 53 38.52 -12.01 9.32
C VAL A 53 37.15 -11.37 9.04
N PRO A 54 36.74 -10.26 9.68
CA PRO A 54 35.51 -9.59 9.34
C PRO A 54 35.45 -9.09 7.89
N PHE A 55 36.57 -8.55 7.38
CA PHE A 55 36.66 -8.15 5.98
C PHE A 55 36.38 -9.31 5.02
N LEU A 56 36.97 -10.48 5.26
CA LEU A 56 36.70 -11.66 4.44
C LEU A 56 35.26 -12.14 4.56
N ILE A 57 34.68 -12.11 5.74
CA ILE A 57 33.26 -12.44 5.94
C ILE A 57 32.37 -11.53 5.09
N LEU A 58 32.58 -10.20 5.15
CA LEU A 58 31.82 -9.23 4.34
C LEU A 58 32.04 -9.45 2.84
N PHE A 59 33.26 -9.72 2.42
CA PHE A 59 33.58 -10.00 1.01
C PHE A 59 32.82 -11.23 0.48
N PHE A 60 32.82 -12.33 1.25
CA PHE A 60 32.08 -13.53 0.85
C PHE A 60 30.55 -13.34 0.93
N MET A 61 30.05 -12.47 1.78
CA MET A 61 28.62 -12.13 1.82
C MET A 61 28.20 -11.23 0.67
N ALA A 62 29.07 -10.39 0.15
CA ALA A 62 28.74 -9.43 -0.92
C ALA A 62 28.30 -10.12 -2.21
N TYR A 63 28.92 -11.25 -2.58
CA TYR A 63 28.58 -11.98 -3.80
C TYR A 63 27.13 -12.51 -3.82
N PRO A 64 26.67 -13.33 -2.85
CA PRO A 64 25.29 -13.82 -2.84
C PRO A 64 24.28 -12.67 -2.62
N ALA A 65 24.63 -11.63 -1.86
CA ALA A 65 23.78 -10.46 -1.69
C ALA A 65 23.56 -9.73 -3.01
N THR A 66 24.64 -9.47 -3.77
CA THR A 66 24.54 -8.82 -5.09
C THR A 66 23.70 -9.65 -6.06
N LYS A 67 23.92 -10.96 -6.11
CA LYS A 67 23.13 -11.87 -6.96
C LYS A 67 21.64 -11.80 -6.61
N THR A 68 21.30 -11.77 -5.33
CA THR A 68 19.92 -11.67 -4.86
C THR A 68 19.29 -10.33 -5.25
N ILE A 69 20.02 -9.21 -5.08
CA ILE A 69 19.54 -7.87 -5.47
C ILE A 69 19.25 -7.81 -6.98
N LEU A 70 20.13 -8.36 -7.81
CA LEU A 70 19.92 -8.40 -9.26
C LEU A 70 18.68 -9.24 -9.61
N ALA A 71 18.48 -10.39 -8.96
CA ALA A 71 17.30 -11.22 -9.16
C ALA A 71 16.01 -10.53 -8.71
N MET A 72 16.04 -9.77 -7.59
CA MET A 72 14.88 -9.00 -7.12
C MET A 72 14.49 -7.86 -8.06
N LYS A 73 15.44 -7.33 -8.83
CA LYS A 73 15.20 -6.27 -9.83
C LYS A 73 14.78 -6.81 -11.20
N ASP A 74 14.89 -8.10 -11.43
CA ASP A 74 14.50 -8.70 -12.71
C ASP A 74 12.99 -8.87 -12.80
N THR A 75 12.33 -7.95 -13.49
CA THR A 75 10.89 -7.97 -13.77
C THR A 75 10.54 -8.58 -15.13
N THR A 76 11.52 -9.15 -15.84
CA THR A 76 11.30 -9.82 -17.13
C THR A 76 10.45 -11.08 -16.97
N ALA A 77 9.79 -11.49 -18.05
CA ALA A 77 8.93 -12.68 -18.09
C ALA A 77 7.83 -12.70 -17.00
N SER A 78 7.29 -11.53 -16.63
CA SER A 78 6.14 -11.44 -15.74
C SER A 78 4.86 -11.85 -16.47
N GLU A 79 4.06 -12.68 -15.82
CA GLU A 79 2.81 -13.23 -16.37
C GLU A 79 1.62 -12.29 -16.15
N LEU A 80 1.66 -11.51 -15.07
CA LEU A 80 0.65 -10.53 -14.69
C LEU A 80 1.31 -9.21 -14.31
N THR A 81 0.77 -8.10 -14.80
CA THR A 81 1.23 -6.76 -14.41
C THR A 81 0.09 -5.96 -13.81
N ILE A 82 0.29 -5.46 -12.60
CA ILE A 82 -0.67 -4.64 -11.87
C ILE A 82 -0.02 -3.30 -11.57
N LYS A 83 -0.67 -2.21 -11.97
CA LYS A 83 -0.27 -0.88 -11.53
C LYS A 83 -0.92 -0.59 -10.19
N VAL A 84 -0.11 -0.17 -9.24
CA VAL A 84 -0.51 0.18 -7.87
C VAL A 84 -0.32 1.68 -7.71
N THR A 85 -1.40 2.39 -7.43
CA THR A 85 -1.35 3.84 -7.21
C THR A 85 -1.83 4.16 -5.80
N GLY A 86 -0.95 4.80 -4.99
CA GLY A 86 -1.30 5.30 -3.66
C GLY A 86 -2.02 6.64 -3.74
N TYR A 87 -3.04 6.79 -2.92
CA TYR A 87 -3.78 8.03 -2.69
C TYR A 87 -4.02 8.22 -1.18
N GLN A 88 -4.31 9.40 -0.74
CA GLN A 88 -4.75 9.70 0.62
C GLN A 88 -6.24 9.35 0.78
N TRP A 89 -6.67 8.27 1.42
CA TRP A 89 -5.84 7.21 2.02
C TRP A 89 -6.43 5.88 1.55
N LYS A 90 -6.05 5.46 0.35
CA LYS A 90 -6.50 4.25 -0.32
C LYS A 90 -5.50 3.81 -1.38
N TRP A 91 -5.65 2.59 -1.84
CA TRP A 91 -4.91 2.07 -2.99
C TRP A 91 -5.81 1.96 -4.21
N ASN A 92 -5.25 2.15 -5.40
CA ASN A 92 -5.86 1.76 -6.67
C ASN A 92 -5.04 0.66 -7.33
N TYR A 93 -5.71 -0.36 -7.84
CA TYR A 93 -5.12 -1.49 -8.54
C TYR A 93 -5.65 -1.54 -9.97
N ASP A 94 -4.77 -1.34 -10.97
CA ASP A 94 -5.10 -1.45 -12.39
C ASP A 94 -4.45 -2.73 -12.96
N TYR A 95 -5.23 -3.68 -13.43
CA TYR A 95 -4.81 -4.93 -14.06
C TYR A 95 -4.60 -4.67 -15.56
N LEU A 96 -3.34 -4.43 -15.97
CA LEU A 96 -3.05 -3.89 -17.29
C LEU A 96 -3.38 -4.84 -18.44
N GLN A 97 -3.18 -6.15 -18.27
CA GLN A 97 -3.54 -7.15 -19.29
C GLN A 97 -5.05 -7.38 -19.38
N ASP A 98 -5.74 -7.22 -18.27
CA ASP A 98 -7.16 -7.53 -18.15
C ASP A 98 -8.07 -6.32 -18.42
N GLY A 99 -7.53 -5.10 -18.35
CA GLY A 99 -8.23 -3.86 -18.69
C GLY A 99 -9.27 -3.42 -17.67
N PHE A 100 -9.12 -3.81 -16.40
CA PHE A 100 -9.95 -3.32 -15.29
C PHE A 100 -9.12 -2.83 -14.11
N GLY A 101 -9.72 -1.99 -13.29
CA GLY A 101 -9.12 -1.50 -12.06
C GLY A 101 -10.18 -1.14 -11.03
N PHE A 102 -9.75 -1.01 -9.78
CA PHE A 102 -10.63 -0.66 -8.67
C PHE A 102 -9.85 -0.03 -7.51
N TYR A 103 -10.58 0.71 -6.68
CA TYR A 103 -10.07 1.21 -5.41
C TYR A 103 -10.21 0.17 -4.30
N SER A 104 -9.26 0.20 -3.39
CA SER A 104 -9.19 -0.60 -2.18
C SER A 104 -9.15 0.35 -0.99
N ASN A 105 -10.22 0.38 -0.22
CA ASN A 105 -10.38 1.26 0.95
C ASN A 105 -10.40 0.42 2.23
N LEU A 106 -10.11 1.06 3.36
CA LEU A 106 -10.27 0.44 4.67
C LEU A 106 -11.72 -0.04 4.89
N ALA A 107 -11.87 -1.31 5.26
CA ALA A 107 -13.17 -1.91 5.56
C ALA A 107 -13.50 -1.92 7.06
N THR A 108 -12.57 -1.52 7.94
CA THR A 108 -12.81 -1.49 9.39
C THR A 108 -13.96 -0.55 9.72
N PRO A 109 -15.01 -1.03 10.43
CA PRO A 109 -16.15 -0.20 10.78
C PRO A 109 -15.77 1.00 11.63
N LEU A 110 -16.38 2.16 11.35
CA LEU A 110 -16.13 3.39 12.10
C LEU A 110 -16.38 3.23 13.61
N ALA A 111 -17.36 2.42 13.99
CA ALA A 111 -17.67 2.13 15.40
C ALA A 111 -16.48 1.47 16.15
N GLN A 112 -15.70 0.63 15.47
CA GLN A 112 -14.48 0.04 16.02
C GLN A 112 -13.35 1.09 16.11
N ILE A 113 -13.24 1.96 15.12
CA ILE A 113 -12.23 3.04 15.10
C ILE A 113 -12.48 4.03 16.25
N GLU A 114 -13.73 4.37 16.50
CA GLU A 114 -14.15 5.26 17.58
C GLU A 114 -14.26 4.58 18.96
N ASN A 115 -13.85 3.31 19.07
CA ASN A 115 -13.95 2.50 20.30
C ASN A 115 -15.38 2.34 20.85
N ARG A 116 -16.40 2.41 19.99
CA ARG A 116 -17.81 2.16 20.33
C ARG A 116 -18.16 0.67 20.24
N GLU A 117 -17.33 -0.11 19.53
CA GLU A 117 -17.43 -1.57 19.42
C GLU A 117 -16.08 -2.24 19.63
N PRO A 118 -16.03 -3.51 20.04
CA PRO A 118 -14.79 -4.29 20.16
C PRO A 118 -14.05 -4.35 18.82
N LYS A 119 -12.72 -4.26 18.86
CA LYS A 119 -11.87 -4.39 17.69
C LYS A 119 -11.80 -5.83 17.21
N GLY A 120 -11.98 -6.07 15.92
CA GLY A 120 -11.82 -7.37 15.30
C GLY A 120 -10.35 -7.84 15.26
N GLU A 121 -10.13 -9.11 14.95
CA GLU A 121 -8.80 -9.75 14.87
C GLU A 121 -7.85 -9.00 13.92
N HIS A 122 -8.38 -8.52 12.79
CA HIS A 122 -7.61 -7.82 11.77
C HIS A 122 -7.93 -6.31 11.73
N TYR A 123 -8.08 -5.71 12.91
CA TYR A 123 -8.35 -4.29 13.06
C TYR A 123 -7.37 -3.44 12.24
N LEU A 124 -7.89 -2.54 11.39
CA LEU A 124 -7.17 -1.70 10.43
C LEU A 124 -6.35 -2.46 9.36
N LEU A 125 -6.60 -3.75 9.17
CA LEU A 125 -5.88 -4.60 8.19
C LEU A 125 -6.83 -5.28 7.19
N GLU A 126 -8.08 -4.84 7.08
CA GLU A 126 -9.07 -5.34 6.13
C GLU A 126 -9.47 -4.23 5.14
N VAL A 127 -9.76 -4.63 3.91
CA VAL A 127 -10.19 -3.72 2.82
C VAL A 127 -11.50 -4.21 2.20
N ASP A 128 -12.21 -3.30 1.55
CA ASP A 128 -13.43 -3.59 0.79
C ASP A 128 -13.15 -4.40 -0.50
N ASN A 129 -12.03 -4.11 -1.17
CA ASN A 129 -11.64 -4.75 -2.43
C ASN A 129 -10.15 -5.15 -2.35
N PRO A 130 -9.83 -6.40 -2.00
CA PRO A 130 -8.46 -6.88 -1.97
C PRO A 130 -7.87 -6.98 -3.39
N MET A 131 -6.54 -6.81 -3.49
CA MET A 131 -5.80 -7.19 -4.68
C MET A 131 -5.82 -8.71 -4.83
N VAL A 132 -6.21 -9.23 -5.98
CA VAL A 132 -6.28 -10.68 -6.22
C VAL A 132 -5.20 -11.10 -7.22
N VAL A 133 -4.46 -12.17 -6.91
CA VAL A 133 -3.42 -12.69 -7.78
C VAL A 133 -3.46 -14.23 -7.83
N PRO A 134 -3.03 -14.86 -8.94
CA PRO A 134 -2.92 -16.31 -9.00
C PRO A 134 -1.67 -16.82 -8.27
N VAL A 135 -1.75 -18.01 -7.68
CA VAL A 135 -0.62 -18.70 -7.03
C VAL A 135 0.45 -19.07 -8.06
N ASP A 136 1.70 -19.15 -7.63
CA ASP A 136 2.88 -19.53 -8.42
C ASP A 136 3.04 -18.75 -9.74
N THR A 137 2.63 -17.49 -9.72
CA THR A 137 2.67 -16.59 -10.87
C THR A 137 3.58 -15.40 -10.56
N LYS A 138 4.46 -15.06 -11.50
CA LYS A 138 5.31 -13.87 -11.37
C LYS A 138 4.49 -12.62 -11.65
N VAL A 139 4.14 -11.90 -10.59
CA VAL A 139 3.36 -10.67 -10.64
C VAL A 139 4.30 -9.48 -10.62
N ARG A 140 4.29 -8.70 -11.69
CA ARG A 140 4.96 -7.41 -11.75
C ARG A 140 4.06 -6.33 -11.17
N VAL A 141 4.61 -5.48 -10.31
CA VAL A 141 3.89 -4.34 -9.75
C VAL A 141 4.58 -3.05 -10.17
N LEU A 142 3.81 -2.17 -10.81
CA LEU A 142 4.21 -0.81 -11.18
C LEU A 142 3.65 0.14 -10.14
N ILE A 143 4.51 0.66 -9.26
CA ILE A 143 4.08 1.38 -8.06
C ILE A 143 4.34 2.88 -8.23
N THR A 144 3.30 3.67 -7.99
CA THR A 144 3.32 5.14 -8.06
C THR A 144 2.34 5.74 -7.05
N ALA A 145 2.27 7.06 -6.95
CA ALA A 145 1.27 7.79 -6.18
C ALA A 145 0.66 8.92 -6.99
N GLY A 146 -0.58 9.26 -6.65
CA GLY A 146 -1.32 10.36 -7.31
C GLY A 146 -1.24 11.69 -6.58
N ASP A 147 -0.78 11.70 -5.31
CA ASP A 147 -0.82 12.88 -4.45
C ASP A 147 0.47 13.08 -3.64
N VAL A 148 0.69 12.31 -2.58
CA VAL A 148 1.87 12.39 -1.71
C VAL A 148 2.68 11.09 -1.78
N LEU A 149 3.79 11.02 -1.05
CA LEU A 149 4.55 9.78 -0.89
C LEU A 149 3.74 8.75 -0.10
N HIS A 150 3.75 7.51 -0.58
CA HIS A 150 3.27 6.31 0.09
C HIS A 150 4.31 5.20 -0.08
N ALA A 151 4.16 4.06 0.57
CA ALA A 151 4.93 2.86 0.27
C ALA A 151 4.03 1.63 0.34
N TRP A 152 4.02 0.84 -0.73
CA TRP A 152 3.29 -0.42 -0.79
C TRP A 152 4.14 -1.52 -0.17
N TRP A 153 3.65 -2.10 0.91
CA TRP A 153 4.39 -3.08 1.69
C TRP A 153 3.53 -4.29 2.03
N VAL A 154 4.02 -5.47 1.65
CA VAL A 154 3.47 -6.78 2.04
C VAL A 154 4.63 -7.61 2.60
N PRO A 155 4.76 -7.70 3.92
CA PRO A 155 5.89 -8.39 4.57
C PRO A 155 6.09 -9.82 4.11
N ALA A 156 5.00 -10.58 3.96
CA ALA A 156 5.04 -11.97 3.54
C ALA A 156 5.63 -12.21 2.14
N PHE A 157 5.57 -11.22 1.26
CA PHE A 157 6.16 -11.28 -0.09
C PHE A 157 7.58 -10.71 -0.14
N GLY A 158 8.08 -10.14 0.95
CA GLY A 158 9.38 -9.46 0.98
C GLY A 158 9.42 -8.20 0.12
N VAL A 159 8.28 -7.62 -0.23
CA VAL A 159 8.17 -6.40 -1.04
C VAL A 159 7.83 -5.21 -0.16
N LYS A 160 8.67 -4.19 -0.21
CA LYS A 160 8.40 -2.84 0.30
C LYS A 160 8.95 -1.86 -0.73
N GLN A 161 8.07 -1.06 -1.34
CA GLN A 161 8.43 -0.16 -2.42
C GLN A 161 7.69 1.15 -2.29
N ASP A 162 8.44 2.26 -2.29
CA ASP A 162 7.88 3.60 -2.25
C ASP A 162 7.06 3.90 -3.50
N ALA A 163 5.92 4.52 -3.28
CA ALA A 163 5.02 5.06 -4.28
C ALA A 163 5.22 6.58 -4.34
N ILE A 164 5.92 7.05 -5.38
CA ILE A 164 6.38 8.44 -5.50
C ILE A 164 5.58 9.14 -6.59
N PRO A 165 4.95 10.31 -6.32
CA PRO A 165 4.26 11.08 -7.35
C PRO A 165 5.19 11.45 -8.51
N GLY A 166 4.72 11.22 -9.74
CA GLY A 166 5.49 11.49 -10.96
C GLY A 166 6.54 10.45 -11.33
N PHE A 167 6.75 9.42 -10.50
CA PHE A 167 7.66 8.30 -10.78
C PHE A 167 6.91 6.97 -10.74
N VAL A 168 7.28 6.05 -11.62
CA VAL A 168 6.80 4.65 -11.59
C VAL A 168 7.96 3.77 -11.17
N ARG A 169 7.80 3.10 -10.03
CA ARG A 169 8.75 2.11 -9.54
C ARG A 169 8.32 0.72 -9.98
N ASP A 170 9.30 -0.10 -10.27
CA ASP A 170 9.09 -1.46 -10.78
C ASP A 170 9.56 -2.48 -9.74
N SER A 171 8.72 -3.46 -9.43
CA SER A 171 9.02 -4.56 -8.53
C SER A 171 8.25 -5.81 -8.95
N TRP A 172 8.51 -6.94 -8.32
CA TRP A 172 7.76 -8.17 -8.56
C TRP A 172 7.73 -9.06 -7.33
N PHE A 173 6.74 -9.94 -7.28
CA PHE A 173 6.66 -11.03 -6.32
C PHE A 173 6.04 -12.28 -6.95
N ARG A 174 6.23 -13.42 -6.27
CA ARG A 174 5.53 -14.67 -6.56
C ARG A 174 5.01 -15.24 -5.25
N ALA A 175 3.71 -15.37 -5.15
CA ALA A 175 3.07 -15.99 -3.99
C ALA A 175 3.00 -17.51 -4.19
N GLU A 176 3.65 -18.28 -3.32
CA GLU A 176 3.77 -19.74 -3.43
C GLU A 176 2.63 -20.50 -2.77
N LYS A 177 1.72 -19.80 -2.08
CA LYS A 177 0.59 -20.41 -1.35
C LYS A 177 -0.66 -19.59 -1.54
N VAL A 178 -1.78 -20.28 -1.72
CA VAL A 178 -3.12 -19.70 -1.67
C VAL A 178 -3.40 -19.19 -0.25
N GLY A 179 -4.05 -18.03 -0.13
CA GLY A 179 -4.39 -17.42 1.15
C GLY A 179 -4.49 -15.91 1.09
N THR A 180 -4.74 -15.30 2.24
CA THR A 180 -4.84 -13.84 2.40
C THR A 180 -3.59 -13.31 3.08
N PHE A 181 -2.93 -12.37 2.42
CA PHE A 181 -1.70 -11.73 2.89
C PHE A 181 -1.95 -10.25 3.14
N ARG A 182 -1.51 -9.76 4.28
CA ARG A 182 -1.76 -8.39 4.74
C ARG A 182 -0.50 -7.57 4.76
N GLY A 183 -0.66 -6.29 4.48
CA GLY A 183 0.37 -5.29 4.49
C GLY A 183 -0.19 -3.91 4.84
N GLN A 184 0.64 -2.91 4.73
CA GLN A 184 0.32 -1.55 5.14
C GLN A 184 1.03 -0.54 4.25
N CYS A 185 0.55 0.70 4.28
CA CYS A 185 1.36 1.83 3.83
C CYS A 185 2.55 1.99 4.76
N ALA A 186 3.77 2.06 4.23
CA ALA A 186 5.02 2.09 4.99
C ALA A 186 5.80 3.41 4.83
N GLU A 187 5.18 4.45 4.24
CA GLU A 187 5.70 5.81 4.17
C GLU A 187 4.66 6.79 4.70
N LEU A 188 5.07 7.70 5.60
CA LEU A 188 4.17 8.66 6.23
C LEU A 188 3.50 9.55 5.18
N CYS A 189 2.19 9.38 5.02
CA CYS A 189 1.41 10.01 3.97
C CYS A 189 0.31 10.95 4.48
N GLY A 190 0.34 11.31 5.75
CA GLY A 190 -0.61 12.26 6.38
C GLY A 190 -1.43 11.68 7.51
N LYS A 191 -2.57 12.30 7.82
CA LYS A 191 -3.38 12.04 9.01
C LYS A 191 -3.86 10.60 9.14
N GLU A 192 -4.25 9.98 8.03
CA GLU A 192 -4.83 8.63 8.01
C GLU A 192 -3.84 7.58 7.44
N HIS A 193 -2.54 7.83 7.62
CA HIS A 193 -1.48 6.92 7.19
C HIS A 193 -1.70 5.47 7.64
N GLY A 194 -2.16 5.23 8.86
CA GLY A 194 -2.47 3.90 9.39
C GLY A 194 -3.81 3.31 8.91
N PHE A 195 -4.58 4.02 8.09
CA PHE A 195 -5.94 3.67 7.68
C PHE A 195 -6.03 3.27 6.19
N MET A 196 -4.91 2.96 5.56
CA MET A 196 -4.83 2.47 4.18
C MET A 196 -4.02 1.16 4.09
N PRO A 197 -4.57 0.06 4.61
CA PRO A 197 -3.91 -1.23 4.57
C PRO A 197 -3.83 -1.80 3.16
N VAL A 198 -3.03 -2.85 3.01
CA VAL A 198 -2.93 -3.66 1.81
C VAL A 198 -3.43 -5.06 2.14
N VAL A 199 -4.35 -5.59 1.33
CA VAL A 199 -4.76 -7.00 1.39
C VAL A 199 -4.57 -7.62 0.02
N VAL A 200 -3.86 -8.74 -0.02
CA VAL A 200 -3.66 -9.54 -1.23
C VAL A 200 -4.26 -10.92 -1.03
N GLU A 201 -5.26 -11.26 -1.84
CA GLU A 201 -5.81 -12.60 -1.92
C GLU A 201 -5.11 -13.39 -3.02
N VAL A 202 -4.43 -14.45 -2.64
CA VAL A 202 -3.82 -15.39 -3.57
C VAL A 202 -4.81 -16.54 -3.81
N LYS A 203 -5.25 -16.71 -5.03
CA LYS A 203 -6.20 -17.74 -5.45
C LYS A 203 -5.53 -18.82 -6.30
N SER A 204 -6.21 -19.95 -6.49
CA SER A 204 -5.84 -20.90 -7.54
C SER A 204 -5.88 -20.19 -8.91
N LYS A 205 -5.17 -20.72 -9.91
CA LYS A 205 -5.20 -20.14 -11.27
C LYS A 205 -6.61 -20.14 -11.86
N GLU A 206 -7.39 -21.19 -11.56
CA GLU A 206 -8.78 -21.35 -11.98
C GLU A 206 -9.71 -20.32 -11.31
N ASP A 207 -9.57 -20.13 -10.00
CA ASP A 207 -10.41 -19.18 -9.27
C ASP A 207 -10.02 -17.73 -9.58
N TYR A 208 -8.74 -17.46 -9.84
CA TYR A 208 -8.30 -16.17 -10.36
C TYR A 208 -8.95 -15.87 -11.73
N ALA A 209 -8.94 -16.84 -12.65
CA ALA A 209 -9.54 -16.67 -13.97
C ALA A 209 -11.04 -16.37 -13.90
N LYS A 210 -11.78 -17.06 -13.02
CA LYS A 210 -13.21 -16.78 -12.76
C LYS A 210 -13.41 -15.37 -12.20
N TRP A 211 -12.66 -15.01 -11.17
CA TRP A 211 -12.71 -13.68 -10.57
C TRP A 211 -12.39 -12.57 -11.58
N ALA A 212 -11.33 -12.74 -12.41
CA ALA A 212 -10.96 -11.76 -13.43
C ALA A 212 -12.07 -11.61 -14.50
N ALA A 213 -12.70 -12.72 -14.89
CA ALA A 213 -13.85 -12.68 -15.82
C ALA A 213 -15.04 -11.93 -15.22
N GLU A 214 -15.33 -12.12 -13.91
CA GLU A 214 -16.38 -11.37 -13.21
C GLU A 214 -16.07 -9.88 -13.14
N GLN A 215 -14.81 -9.48 -12.88
CA GLN A 215 -14.43 -8.07 -12.89
C GLN A 215 -14.58 -7.45 -14.28
N LYS A 216 -14.14 -8.14 -15.33
CA LYS A 216 -14.34 -7.71 -16.72
C LYS A 216 -15.83 -7.54 -17.07
N ALA A 217 -16.67 -8.48 -16.65
CA ALA A 217 -18.11 -8.40 -16.86
C ALA A 217 -18.73 -7.21 -16.11
N LYS A 218 -18.27 -6.90 -14.89
CA LYS A 218 -18.70 -5.71 -14.14
C LYS A 218 -18.33 -4.42 -14.90
N VAL A 219 -17.10 -4.32 -15.41
CA VAL A 219 -16.67 -3.16 -16.20
C VAL A 219 -17.48 -3.07 -17.51
N ALA A 220 -17.68 -4.18 -18.21
CA ALA A 220 -18.47 -4.22 -19.43
C ALA A 220 -19.94 -3.84 -19.18
N SER A 221 -20.53 -4.28 -18.06
CA SER A 221 -21.90 -3.90 -17.67
C SER A 221 -22.01 -2.45 -17.16
N ALA A 222 -20.90 -1.91 -16.64
CA ALA A 222 -20.80 -0.51 -16.25
C ALA A 222 -20.44 0.42 -17.44
N ALA A 223 -19.92 -0.15 -18.54
CA ALA A 223 -19.77 0.56 -19.82
C ALA A 223 -21.16 0.89 -20.34
N GLU A 224 -21.59 2.10 -20.11
CA GLU A 224 -22.95 2.54 -20.32
C GLU A 224 -23.23 2.83 -21.79
N ASP A 225 -24.46 2.55 -22.19
CA ASP A 225 -25.00 3.06 -23.44
C ASP A 225 -24.95 4.61 -23.40
N PRO A 226 -24.11 5.26 -24.22
CA PRO A 226 -24.02 6.72 -24.25
C PRO A 226 -25.32 7.43 -24.56
N SER A 227 -26.30 6.69 -25.10
CA SER A 227 -27.64 7.20 -25.42
C SER A 227 -28.63 7.10 -24.27
N LYS A 228 -28.26 6.48 -23.16
CA LYS A 228 -29.14 6.32 -21.99
C LYS A 228 -29.39 7.66 -21.32
N VAL A 229 -30.64 8.11 -21.38
CA VAL A 229 -31.12 9.25 -20.61
C VAL A 229 -31.39 8.78 -19.17
N TRP A 230 -30.71 9.38 -18.20
CA TRP A 230 -30.90 9.12 -16.80
C TRP A 230 -31.97 10.05 -16.23
N ASP A 231 -32.86 9.52 -15.41
CA ASP A 231 -33.68 10.38 -14.57
C ASP A 231 -32.85 10.91 -13.39
N GLU A 232 -33.19 12.08 -12.91
CA GLU A 232 -32.43 12.80 -11.86
C GLU A 232 -32.32 11.98 -10.57
N LYS A 233 -33.38 11.28 -10.19
CA LYS A 233 -33.40 10.48 -8.95
C LYS A 233 -32.44 9.29 -9.05
N ALA A 234 -32.50 8.54 -10.15
CA ALA A 234 -31.59 7.40 -10.35
C ALA A 234 -30.14 7.85 -10.46
N LEU A 235 -29.90 9.01 -11.09
CA LEU A 235 -28.57 9.60 -11.16
C LEU A 235 -28.05 10.04 -9.79
N ALA A 236 -28.90 10.67 -8.96
CA ALA A 236 -28.56 11.06 -7.60
C ALA A 236 -28.28 9.85 -6.67
N GLU A 237 -29.10 8.79 -6.74
CA GLU A 237 -28.88 7.54 -6.00
C GLU A 237 -27.54 6.85 -6.38
N ARG A 238 -27.17 6.90 -7.64
CA ARG A 238 -25.85 6.47 -8.09
C ARG A 238 -24.75 7.36 -7.57
N GLY A 239 -24.97 8.67 -7.62
CA GLY A 239 -24.06 9.70 -7.14
C GLY A 239 -23.75 9.58 -5.66
N GLU A 240 -24.72 9.21 -4.83
CA GLU A 240 -24.52 8.92 -3.41
C GLU A 240 -23.50 7.79 -3.20
N LYS A 241 -23.59 6.71 -3.97
CA LYS A 241 -22.63 5.59 -3.91
C LYS A 241 -21.24 6.02 -4.36
N VAL A 242 -21.15 6.76 -5.45
CA VAL A 242 -19.88 7.32 -5.96
C VAL A 242 -19.26 8.25 -4.92
N PHE A 243 -20.07 9.11 -4.29
CA PHE A 243 -19.65 10.00 -3.24
C PHE A 243 -19.13 9.26 -2.01
N ALA A 244 -19.86 8.27 -1.53
CA ALA A 244 -19.47 7.45 -0.37
C ALA A 244 -18.10 6.79 -0.57
N THR A 245 -17.84 6.30 -1.80
CA THR A 245 -16.59 5.58 -2.12
C THR A 245 -15.41 6.54 -2.35
N ASN A 246 -15.64 7.69 -2.98
CA ASN A 246 -14.54 8.52 -3.49
C ASN A 246 -14.34 9.85 -2.74
N CYS A 247 -15.38 10.37 -2.09
CA CYS A 247 -15.39 11.75 -1.59
C CYS A 247 -15.62 11.86 -0.08
N ALA A 248 -16.39 10.92 0.49
CA ALA A 248 -16.83 10.99 1.88
C ALA A 248 -15.68 10.92 2.90
N ALA A 249 -14.56 10.28 2.57
CA ALA A 249 -13.40 10.23 3.44
C ALA A 249 -12.88 11.62 3.83
N CYS A 250 -12.91 12.57 2.89
CA CYS A 250 -12.49 13.96 3.13
C CYS A 250 -13.65 14.87 3.46
N HIS A 251 -14.74 14.78 2.68
CA HIS A 251 -15.88 15.71 2.81
C HIS A 251 -16.93 15.25 3.81
N GLN A 252 -16.75 14.10 4.46
CA GLN A 252 -17.68 13.43 5.37
C GLN A 252 -18.99 13.01 4.66
N ALA A 253 -19.66 11.96 5.13
CA ALA A 253 -20.94 11.52 4.59
C ALA A 253 -22.03 12.62 4.65
N THR A 254 -21.90 13.56 5.60
CA THR A 254 -22.80 14.70 5.78
C THR A 254 -22.46 15.89 4.88
N GLY A 255 -21.41 15.84 4.08
CA GLY A 255 -20.94 16.95 3.25
C GLY A 255 -20.36 18.14 4.03
N LYS A 256 -20.21 18.06 5.35
CA LYS A 256 -19.72 19.16 6.20
C LYS A 256 -18.21 19.32 6.20
N GLY A 257 -17.49 18.35 5.63
CA GLY A 257 -16.02 18.38 5.63
C GLY A 257 -15.42 18.34 7.03
N VAL A 258 -14.17 18.78 7.12
CA VAL A 258 -13.43 18.89 8.40
C VAL A 258 -12.85 20.29 8.50
N ALA A 259 -13.25 21.04 9.50
CA ALA A 259 -12.83 22.43 9.70
C ALA A 259 -11.29 22.55 9.70
N GLY A 260 -10.76 23.45 8.88
CA GLY A 260 -9.33 23.69 8.74
C GLY A 260 -8.57 22.67 7.89
N ALA A 261 -9.19 21.54 7.47
CA ALA A 261 -8.56 20.51 6.67
C ALA A 261 -9.28 20.27 5.32
N PHE A 262 -10.57 20.00 5.36
CA PHE A 262 -11.37 19.69 4.17
C PHE A 262 -12.62 20.56 4.11
N PRO A 263 -12.87 21.27 3.00
CA PRO A 263 -13.99 22.21 2.92
C PRO A 263 -15.34 21.49 2.95
N ALA A 264 -16.34 22.16 3.52
CA ALA A 264 -17.72 21.71 3.42
C ALA A 264 -18.23 21.81 1.96
N LEU A 265 -18.99 20.81 1.54
CA LEU A 265 -19.76 20.81 0.28
C LEU A 265 -21.19 21.31 0.54
N ASP A 266 -21.74 21.02 1.72
CA ASP A 266 -23.01 21.59 2.19
C ASP A 266 -22.90 23.11 2.27
N GLY A 267 -23.76 23.83 1.55
CA GLY A 267 -23.77 25.30 1.47
C GLY A 267 -22.62 25.90 0.64
N SER A 268 -21.79 25.09 -0.02
CA SER A 268 -20.65 25.55 -0.80
C SER A 268 -21.05 26.42 -1.98
N LYS A 269 -20.41 27.57 -2.13
CA LYS A 269 -20.62 28.47 -3.29
C LYS A 269 -20.23 27.79 -4.60
N LEU A 270 -19.21 26.95 -4.60
CA LEU A 270 -18.79 26.19 -5.79
C LEU A 270 -19.86 25.16 -6.18
N VAL A 271 -20.36 24.39 -5.22
CA VAL A 271 -21.36 23.34 -5.47
C VAL A 271 -22.69 23.94 -5.92
N ARG A 272 -23.07 25.13 -5.42
CA ARG A 272 -24.28 25.84 -5.82
C ARG A 272 -24.09 26.76 -7.02
N GLY A 273 -22.86 26.94 -7.48
CA GLY A 273 -22.52 27.73 -8.66
C GLY A 273 -22.72 26.96 -9.96
N PRO A 274 -22.10 27.41 -11.06
CA PRO A 274 -22.18 26.71 -12.34
C PRO A 274 -21.67 25.27 -12.23
N ALA A 275 -22.42 24.30 -12.77
CA ALA A 275 -22.04 22.87 -12.74
C ALA A 275 -20.68 22.63 -13.41
N ALA A 276 -20.37 23.38 -14.45
CA ALA A 276 -19.10 23.29 -15.18
C ALA A 276 -17.86 23.50 -14.27
N ASP A 277 -17.95 24.44 -13.31
CA ASP A 277 -16.84 24.74 -12.38
C ASP A 277 -16.60 23.58 -11.43
N GLN A 278 -17.68 22.98 -10.93
CA GLN A 278 -17.59 21.79 -10.08
C GLN A 278 -17.06 20.57 -10.85
N ILE A 279 -17.55 20.35 -12.07
CA ILE A 279 -17.08 19.29 -12.97
C ILE A 279 -15.58 19.46 -13.23
N ALA A 280 -15.14 20.66 -13.60
CA ALA A 280 -13.73 20.96 -13.84
C ALA A 280 -12.86 20.71 -12.62
N LEU A 281 -13.34 21.07 -11.40
CA LEU A 281 -12.62 20.79 -10.16
C LEU A 281 -12.53 19.30 -9.86
N VAL A 282 -13.61 18.54 -10.04
CA VAL A 282 -13.59 17.09 -9.80
C VAL A 282 -12.66 16.40 -10.78
N LEU A 283 -12.71 16.75 -12.06
CA LEU A 283 -11.84 16.18 -13.09
C LEU A 283 -10.36 16.50 -12.83
N ASN A 284 -10.02 17.74 -12.55
CA ASN A 284 -8.63 18.18 -12.55
C ASN A 284 -8.00 18.19 -11.15
N GLY A 285 -8.82 18.10 -10.10
CA GLY A 285 -8.39 18.36 -8.74
C GLY A 285 -8.05 19.84 -8.50
N LYS A 286 -7.45 20.14 -7.35
CA LYS A 286 -6.98 21.48 -7.01
C LYS A 286 -5.50 21.43 -6.65
N PRO A 287 -4.61 22.09 -7.43
CA PRO A 287 -3.18 22.09 -7.17
C PRO A 287 -2.86 22.53 -5.73
N ASN A 288 -1.84 21.91 -5.14
CA ASN A 288 -1.37 22.19 -3.77
C ASN A 288 -2.40 21.94 -2.67
N THR A 289 -3.41 21.08 -2.91
CA THR A 289 -4.38 20.67 -1.91
C THR A 289 -4.58 19.14 -1.95
N ALA A 290 -5.27 18.58 -0.95
CA ALA A 290 -5.64 17.16 -0.93
C ALA A 290 -6.78 16.81 -1.92
N MET A 291 -7.35 17.76 -2.65
CA MET A 291 -8.37 17.49 -3.69
C MET A 291 -7.68 17.00 -4.96
N THR A 292 -7.58 15.69 -5.10
CA THR A 292 -6.96 15.02 -6.25
C THR A 292 -7.85 15.03 -7.48
N SER A 293 -7.26 14.72 -8.65
CA SER A 293 -8.01 14.52 -9.89
C SER A 293 -8.82 13.21 -9.87
N PHE A 294 -10.06 13.24 -10.35
CA PHE A 294 -10.94 12.09 -10.49
C PHE A 294 -11.27 11.80 -11.96
N LYS A 295 -10.31 12.02 -12.86
CA LYS A 295 -10.43 11.71 -14.31
C LYS A 295 -10.74 10.25 -14.62
N GLN A 296 -10.53 9.35 -13.67
CA GLN A 296 -10.84 7.93 -13.80
C GLN A 296 -12.32 7.58 -13.60
N LEU A 297 -13.15 8.51 -13.12
CA LEU A 297 -14.59 8.30 -13.09
C LEU A 297 -15.14 8.27 -14.51
N SER A 298 -16.14 7.40 -14.76
CA SER A 298 -16.91 7.46 -16.00
C SER A 298 -17.68 8.80 -16.10
N ASP A 299 -18.03 9.22 -17.31
CA ASP A 299 -18.82 10.45 -17.50
C ASP A 299 -20.14 10.39 -16.71
N THR A 300 -20.76 9.21 -16.62
CA THR A 300 -21.98 9.02 -15.82
C THR A 300 -21.70 9.07 -14.31
N ASP A 301 -20.61 8.49 -13.81
CA ASP A 301 -20.27 8.59 -12.39
C ASP A 301 -19.93 10.03 -12.02
N LEU A 302 -19.26 10.75 -12.91
CA LEU A 302 -18.98 12.16 -12.74
C LEU A 302 -20.29 12.98 -12.69
N ALA A 303 -21.18 12.78 -13.67
CA ALA A 303 -22.48 13.42 -13.69
C ALA A 303 -23.30 13.07 -12.43
N ALA A 304 -23.31 11.78 -12.07
CA ALA A 304 -24.02 11.28 -10.90
C ALA A 304 -23.55 11.94 -9.58
N VAL A 305 -22.23 11.98 -9.33
CA VAL A 305 -21.71 12.58 -8.09
C VAL A 305 -21.91 14.08 -8.04
N VAL A 306 -21.84 14.76 -9.18
CA VAL A 306 -22.15 16.20 -9.27
C VAL A 306 -23.63 16.43 -8.99
N THR A 307 -24.54 15.68 -9.62
CA THR A 307 -25.99 15.76 -9.36
C THR A 307 -26.30 15.50 -7.88
N PHE A 308 -25.73 14.45 -7.28
CA PHE A 308 -25.91 14.15 -5.87
C PHE A 308 -25.47 15.32 -4.98
N THR A 309 -24.25 15.80 -5.12
CA THR A 309 -23.72 16.85 -4.25
C THR A 309 -24.44 18.18 -4.41
N ARG A 310 -24.97 18.46 -5.58
CA ARG A 310 -25.77 19.68 -5.88
C ARG A 310 -27.17 19.63 -5.25
N ASN A 311 -27.70 18.43 -5.01
CA ASN A 311 -29.06 18.26 -4.47
C ASN A 311 -29.07 17.67 -3.05
N ALA A 312 -27.92 17.19 -2.53
CA ALA A 312 -27.81 16.65 -1.20
C ALA A 312 -27.68 17.72 -0.11
N TRP A 313 -27.98 17.31 1.10
CA TRP A 313 -27.91 18.12 2.34
C TRP A 313 -28.76 19.38 2.21
N GLY A 314 -28.16 20.55 2.23
CA GLY A 314 -28.89 21.85 2.08
C GLY A 314 -28.65 22.51 0.72
N ASN A 315 -28.04 21.82 -0.27
CA ASN A 315 -27.69 22.49 -1.53
C ASN A 315 -28.87 22.72 -2.47
N ALA A 316 -29.73 21.71 -2.72
CA ALA A 316 -31.01 21.81 -3.45
C ALA A 316 -30.99 22.73 -4.70
N THR A 317 -30.04 22.53 -5.62
CA THR A 317 -29.91 23.38 -6.83
C THR A 317 -30.95 23.05 -7.91
N GLY A 318 -31.54 21.83 -7.88
CA GLY A 318 -32.52 21.38 -8.88
C GLY A 318 -31.91 21.06 -10.25
N GLU A 319 -30.58 20.81 -10.30
CA GLU A 319 -29.84 20.44 -11.53
C GLU A 319 -29.06 19.14 -11.34
#